data_69984419e1a8d4d062249924a5c407e4
#
_entry.id   69984419e1a8d4d062249924a5c407e4
#
_cell.length_a   1.000
_cell.length_b   1.000
_cell.length_c   1.000
_cell.angle_alpha   90.00
_cell.angle_beta   90.00
_cell.angle_gamma   90.00
#
_symmetry.space_group_name_H-M   'P 1'
#
loop_
_entity.id
_entity.type
_entity.pdbx_description
1 polymer ?
#
loop_
_entity_poly.entity_id
_entity_poly.type
_entity_poly.pdbx_seq_one_letter_code
_entity_poly.pdbx_strand_id
1 'polypeptide(L)'
;GWDFEAVREAARRAWNGELSKIRIETADPAVRRIFYTALYHTMIAPSLFCDVNGDYRGADGAVRRDTTFTNYTTFSLWDTYRAAHPLLTLIHPEKVGDLINTMLRIHEQQGKLPVWHLTGCETDCMVGNPAIPVVADALLKGFGGFDRAKAYEAMKSSAMRDDRGLDLYKRYGYIPYEFNESVGYCLEYAIADWALAQAAQCEGK
;
A
#
# COMPACT_ATOMS: atom_id res chain seq x y z
N GLY A 1 10.58 -21.80 -30.24
CA GLY A 1 11.39 -22.44 -29.16
C GLY A 1 11.79 -21.42 -28.12
N TRP A 2 12.17 -21.86 -26.94
CA TRP A 2 12.67 -21.00 -25.88
C TRP A 2 14.06 -20.48 -26.22
N ASP A 3 14.22 -19.15 -26.25
CA ASP A 3 15.53 -18.51 -26.37
C ASP A 3 15.87 -17.86 -25.02
N PHE A 4 16.71 -18.51 -24.25
CA PHE A 4 17.11 -18.06 -22.91
C PHE A 4 17.78 -16.68 -22.96
N GLU A 5 18.67 -16.44 -23.93
CA GLU A 5 19.38 -15.17 -24.01
C GLU A 5 18.44 -14.00 -24.36
N ALA A 6 17.45 -14.23 -25.22
CA ALA A 6 16.45 -13.23 -25.52
C ALA A 6 15.57 -12.89 -24.28
N VAL A 7 15.19 -13.90 -23.48
CA VAL A 7 14.44 -13.69 -22.22
C VAL A 7 15.29 -12.96 -21.19
N ARG A 8 16.56 -13.37 -21.01
CA ARG A 8 17.50 -12.71 -20.09
C ARG A 8 17.69 -11.23 -20.46
N GLU A 9 17.90 -10.95 -21.74
CA GLU A 9 18.11 -9.58 -22.21
C GLU A 9 16.85 -8.73 -22.10
N ALA A 10 15.67 -9.31 -22.32
CA ALA A 10 14.39 -8.63 -22.08
C ALA A 10 14.21 -8.26 -20.62
N ALA A 11 14.48 -9.17 -19.68
CA ALA A 11 14.45 -8.91 -18.26
C ALA A 11 15.45 -7.83 -17.84
N ARG A 12 16.69 -7.89 -18.38
CA ARG A 12 17.71 -6.86 -18.14
C ARG A 12 17.26 -5.48 -18.60
N ARG A 13 16.67 -5.37 -19.78
CA ARG A 13 16.13 -4.10 -20.30
C ARG A 13 14.99 -3.57 -19.42
N ALA A 14 14.05 -4.44 -19.01
CA ALA A 14 12.94 -4.04 -18.14
C ALA A 14 13.44 -3.47 -16.82
N TRP A 15 14.33 -4.18 -16.13
CA TRP A 15 14.92 -3.70 -14.86
C TRP A 15 15.77 -2.44 -15.04
N ASN A 16 16.54 -2.32 -16.12
CA ASN A 16 17.28 -1.08 -16.40
C ASN A 16 16.34 0.11 -16.64
N GLY A 17 15.21 -0.12 -17.28
CA GLY A 17 14.15 0.89 -17.43
C GLY A 17 13.66 1.40 -16.09
N GLU A 18 13.30 0.50 -15.18
CA GLU A 18 12.78 0.83 -13.85
C GLU A 18 13.85 1.53 -12.98
N LEU A 19 15.05 0.96 -12.88
CA LEU A 19 16.13 1.52 -12.09
C LEU A 19 16.66 2.86 -12.61
N SER A 20 16.49 3.16 -13.90
CA SER A 20 16.90 4.44 -14.48
C SER A 20 15.96 5.61 -14.20
N LYS A 21 14.82 5.38 -13.53
CA LYS A 21 13.91 6.44 -13.09
C LYS A 21 14.56 7.41 -12.10
N ILE A 22 15.55 6.93 -11.33
CA ILE A 22 16.42 7.79 -10.53
C ILE A 22 17.85 7.57 -10.99
N ARG A 23 18.55 8.66 -11.31
CA ARG A 23 19.96 8.64 -11.68
C ARG A 23 20.77 9.37 -10.65
N ILE A 24 21.85 8.73 -10.18
CA ILE A 24 22.81 9.36 -9.27
C ILE A 24 24.16 9.52 -9.95
N GLU A 25 24.84 10.59 -9.62
CA GLU A 25 26.24 10.84 -10.00
C GLU A 25 27.11 10.64 -8.78
N THR A 26 28.06 9.75 -8.87
CA THR A 26 29.02 9.47 -7.81
C THR A 26 30.28 8.85 -8.42
N ALA A 27 31.45 9.24 -7.92
CA ALA A 27 32.71 8.63 -8.27
C ALA A 27 32.95 7.30 -7.52
N ASP A 28 32.21 7.04 -6.44
CA ASP A 28 32.37 5.82 -5.64
C ASP A 28 31.44 4.70 -6.18
N PRO A 29 31.99 3.60 -6.71
CA PRO A 29 31.23 2.47 -7.22
C PRO A 29 30.46 1.72 -6.12
N ALA A 30 30.92 1.78 -4.86
CA ALA A 30 30.21 1.16 -3.74
C ALA A 30 28.93 1.91 -3.42
N VAL A 31 28.96 3.24 -3.37
CA VAL A 31 27.76 4.08 -3.19
C VAL A 31 26.76 3.83 -4.31
N ARG A 32 27.21 3.76 -5.56
CA ARG A 32 26.34 3.45 -6.71
C ARG A 32 25.66 2.10 -6.54
N ARG A 33 26.40 1.08 -6.15
CA ARG A 33 25.87 -0.28 -5.94
C ARG A 33 24.84 -0.30 -4.82
N ILE A 34 25.14 0.31 -3.68
CA ILE A 34 24.23 0.39 -2.53
C ILE A 34 22.92 1.07 -2.94
N PHE A 35 23.02 2.21 -3.62
CA PHE A 35 21.83 2.96 -4.05
C PHE A 35 20.91 2.13 -4.96
N TYR A 36 21.44 1.55 -6.04
CA TYR A 36 20.62 0.79 -6.99
C TYR A 36 20.14 -0.55 -6.42
N THR A 37 20.87 -1.15 -5.49
CA THR A 37 20.39 -2.32 -4.75
C THR A 37 19.20 -1.94 -3.84
N ALA A 38 19.29 -0.82 -3.13
CA ALA A 38 18.19 -0.33 -2.31
C ALA A 38 16.96 0.03 -3.18
N LEU A 39 17.18 0.73 -4.30
CA LEU A 39 16.10 1.07 -5.24
C LEU A 39 15.44 -0.20 -5.81
N TYR A 40 16.21 -1.22 -6.18
CA TYR A 40 15.67 -2.51 -6.61
C TYR A 40 14.79 -3.14 -5.53
N HIS A 41 15.21 -3.12 -4.27
CA HIS A 41 14.43 -3.68 -3.17
C HIS A 41 13.08 -2.98 -2.97
N THR A 42 12.97 -1.67 -3.24
CA THR A 42 11.69 -0.96 -3.16
C THR A 42 10.66 -1.40 -4.21
N MET A 43 11.09 -2.13 -5.24
CA MET A 43 10.26 -2.56 -6.37
C MET A 43 9.89 -4.05 -6.32
N ILE A 44 10.32 -4.79 -5.28
CA ILE A 44 10.00 -6.22 -5.12
C ILE A 44 8.55 -6.41 -4.67
N ALA A 45 8.06 -5.51 -3.82
CA ALA A 45 6.68 -5.48 -3.32
C ALA A 45 6.15 -4.04 -3.36
N PRO A 46 4.84 -3.83 -3.58
CA PRO A 46 3.79 -4.84 -3.84
C PRO A 46 3.99 -5.61 -5.13
N SER A 47 3.52 -6.86 -5.16
CA SER A 47 3.66 -7.77 -6.30
C SER A 47 2.36 -7.85 -7.09
N LEU A 48 2.45 -8.08 -8.40
CA LEU A 48 1.29 -8.37 -9.24
C LEU A 48 0.53 -9.59 -8.71
N PHE A 49 -0.79 -9.48 -8.61
CA PHE A 49 -1.65 -10.54 -8.10
C PHE A 49 -2.95 -10.66 -8.92
N CYS A 50 -2.78 -10.76 -10.21
CA CYS A 50 -3.86 -11.08 -11.15
C CYS A 50 -3.28 -11.81 -12.35
N ASP A 51 -4.12 -12.62 -12.98
CA ASP A 51 -3.82 -13.25 -14.25
C ASP A 51 -3.94 -12.23 -15.41
N VAL A 52 -3.45 -12.61 -16.58
CA VAL A 52 -3.47 -11.75 -17.80
C VAL A 52 -4.90 -11.40 -18.26
N ASN A 53 -5.89 -12.18 -17.86
CA ASN A 53 -7.31 -11.94 -18.15
C ASN A 53 -8.02 -11.13 -17.05
N GLY A 54 -7.28 -10.67 -16.02
CA GLY A 54 -7.79 -9.91 -14.89
C GLY A 54 -8.39 -10.76 -13.75
N ASP A 55 -8.25 -12.10 -13.78
CA ASP A 55 -8.69 -12.95 -12.67
C ASP A 55 -7.74 -12.81 -11.47
N TYR A 56 -8.29 -12.73 -10.26
CA TYR A 56 -7.52 -12.70 -9.02
C TYR A 56 -8.30 -13.32 -7.86
N ARG A 57 -7.60 -13.76 -6.83
CA ARG A 57 -8.21 -14.20 -5.57
C ARG A 57 -8.49 -13.00 -4.68
N GLY A 58 -9.77 -12.80 -4.34
CA GLY A 58 -10.19 -11.75 -3.40
C GLY A 58 -9.81 -12.07 -1.94
N ALA A 59 -9.88 -11.04 -1.08
CA ALA A 59 -9.65 -11.18 0.37
C ALA A 59 -10.69 -12.07 1.07
N ASP A 60 -11.82 -12.29 0.46
CA ASP A 60 -12.88 -13.24 0.88
C ASP A 60 -12.66 -14.67 0.34
N GLY A 61 -11.56 -14.92 -0.35
CA GLY A 61 -11.21 -16.20 -0.94
C GLY A 61 -11.90 -16.52 -2.28
N ALA A 62 -12.83 -15.69 -2.73
CA ALA A 62 -13.51 -15.87 -4.00
C ALA A 62 -12.61 -15.48 -5.20
N VAL A 63 -12.75 -16.20 -6.31
CA VAL A 63 -12.13 -15.77 -7.57
C VAL A 63 -12.97 -14.64 -8.16
N ARG A 64 -12.31 -13.54 -8.49
CA ARG A 64 -12.92 -12.33 -9.06
C ARG A 64 -12.22 -11.97 -10.35
N ARG A 65 -12.90 -11.20 -11.18
CA ARG A 65 -12.33 -10.64 -12.40
C ARG A 65 -12.53 -9.13 -12.41
N ASP A 66 -11.45 -8.41 -12.62
CA ASP A 66 -11.48 -6.97 -12.90
C ASP A 66 -10.35 -6.65 -13.90
N THR A 67 -10.71 -5.99 -15.00
CA THR A 67 -9.77 -5.56 -16.05
C THR A 67 -9.58 -4.04 -16.06
N THR A 68 -10.21 -3.34 -15.12
CA THR A 68 -10.16 -1.87 -15.07
C THR A 68 -8.94 -1.34 -14.33
N PHE A 69 -8.27 -2.19 -13.54
CA PHE A 69 -7.02 -1.89 -12.85
C PHE A 69 -6.19 -3.17 -12.68
N THR A 70 -4.91 -3.00 -12.35
CA THR A 70 -4.00 -4.10 -12.02
C THR A 70 -4.09 -4.40 -10.53
N ASN A 71 -4.43 -5.63 -10.15
CA ASN A 71 -4.49 -6.04 -8.76
C ASN A 71 -3.12 -6.42 -8.22
N TYR A 72 -2.84 -6.04 -6.97
CA TYR A 72 -1.56 -6.25 -6.27
C TYR A 72 -1.74 -7.02 -4.96
N THR A 73 -0.65 -7.55 -4.45
CA THR A 73 -0.55 -8.17 -3.12
C THR A 73 0.78 -7.86 -2.45
N THR A 74 1.02 -8.42 -1.28
CA THR A 74 2.24 -8.20 -0.47
C THR A 74 2.33 -6.75 -0.02
N PHE A 75 1.27 -6.33 0.68
CA PHE A 75 1.19 -5.00 1.28
C PHE A 75 1.68 -5.05 2.72
N SER A 76 2.99 -4.81 2.91
CA SER A 76 3.62 -4.59 4.22
C SER A 76 3.45 -3.13 4.64
N LEU A 77 2.19 -2.69 4.83
CA LEU A 77 1.86 -1.26 4.87
C LEU A 77 2.44 -0.54 6.08
N TRP A 78 2.58 -1.21 7.22
CA TRP A 78 3.22 -0.63 8.41
C TRP A 78 4.67 -0.18 8.12
N ASP A 79 5.38 -0.91 7.27
CA ASP A 79 6.72 -0.54 6.83
C ASP A 79 6.68 0.52 5.73
N THR A 80 5.78 0.33 4.74
CA THR A 80 5.88 1.01 3.45
C THR A 80 5.18 2.37 3.41
N TYR A 81 4.21 2.64 4.29
CA TYR A 81 3.57 3.96 4.34
C TYR A 81 4.56 5.07 4.68
N ARG A 82 5.63 4.73 5.40
CA ARG A 82 6.64 5.69 5.91
C ARG A 82 7.46 6.32 4.80
N ALA A 83 7.83 5.54 3.76
CA ALA A 83 8.68 6.02 2.69
C ALA A 83 8.44 5.35 1.32
N ALA A 84 8.19 4.03 1.25
CA ALA A 84 8.09 3.32 -0.02
C ALA A 84 6.87 3.78 -0.84
N HIS A 85 5.67 3.87 -0.24
CA HIS A 85 4.50 4.42 -0.95
C HIS A 85 4.68 5.88 -1.35
N PRO A 86 5.16 6.80 -0.50
CA PRO A 86 5.54 8.16 -0.92
C PRO A 86 6.55 8.16 -2.08
N LEU A 87 7.56 7.30 -2.07
CA LEU A 87 8.51 7.16 -3.18
C LEU A 87 7.80 6.72 -4.47
N LEU A 88 6.89 5.73 -4.39
CA LEU A 88 6.12 5.27 -5.56
C LEU A 88 5.32 6.39 -6.21
N THR A 89 4.80 7.36 -5.43
CA THR A 89 4.12 8.52 -6.01
C THR A 89 5.03 9.40 -6.87
N LEU A 90 6.34 9.34 -6.67
CA LEU A 90 7.33 10.09 -7.44
C LEU A 90 7.84 9.33 -8.66
N ILE A 91 8.12 8.03 -8.51
CA ILE A 91 8.78 7.22 -9.55
C ILE A 91 7.84 6.31 -10.33
N HIS A 92 6.64 6.05 -9.79
CA HIS A 92 5.60 5.22 -10.40
C HIS A 92 4.20 5.84 -10.27
N PRO A 93 4.02 7.14 -10.63
CA PRO A 93 2.73 7.81 -10.50
C PRO A 93 1.60 7.08 -11.24
N GLU A 94 1.93 6.37 -12.32
CA GLU A 94 1.02 5.57 -13.14
C GLU A 94 0.43 4.36 -12.40
N LYS A 95 1.08 3.87 -11.35
CA LYS A 95 0.64 2.70 -10.55
C LYS A 95 -0.19 3.08 -9.34
N VAL A 96 -0.18 4.34 -8.93
CA VAL A 96 -0.82 4.78 -7.68
C VAL A 96 -2.32 4.46 -7.69
N GLY A 97 -3.02 4.75 -8.79
CA GLY A 97 -4.44 4.44 -8.93
C GLY A 97 -4.76 2.96 -8.72
N ASP A 98 -3.97 2.08 -9.33
CA ASP A 98 -4.14 0.63 -9.22
C ASP A 98 -3.88 0.11 -7.80
N LEU A 99 -2.85 0.63 -7.12
CA LEU A 99 -2.55 0.30 -5.73
C LEU A 99 -3.71 0.69 -4.80
N ILE A 100 -4.26 1.90 -4.97
CA ILE A 100 -5.41 2.35 -4.19
C ILE A 100 -6.66 1.52 -4.53
N ASN A 101 -6.95 1.25 -5.79
CA ASN A 101 -8.07 0.38 -6.19
C ASN A 101 -7.96 -1.00 -5.55
N THR A 102 -6.77 -1.60 -5.52
CA THR A 102 -6.54 -2.87 -4.82
C THR A 102 -6.94 -2.78 -3.35
N MET A 103 -6.51 -1.72 -2.63
CA MET A 103 -6.85 -1.51 -1.22
C MET A 103 -8.36 -1.33 -1.02
N LEU A 104 -9.03 -0.62 -1.94
CA LEU A 104 -10.48 -0.44 -1.90
C LEU A 104 -11.23 -1.76 -2.16
N ARG A 105 -10.76 -2.60 -3.09
CA ARG A 105 -11.34 -3.94 -3.29
C ARG A 105 -11.15 -4.84 -2.06
N ILE A 106 -9.98 -4.79 -1.43
CA ILE A 106 -9.75 -5.50 -0.17
C ILE A 106 -10.74 -5.01 0.90
N HIS A 107 -10.93 -3.69 1.03
CA HIS A 107 -11.93 -3.11 1.94
C HIS A 107 -13.35 -3.62 1.66
N GLU A 108 -13.79 -3.63 0.40
CA GLU A 108 -15.11 -4.14 0.00
C GLU A 108 -15.30 -5.62 0.33
N GLN A 109 -14.23 -6.40 0.30
CA GLN A 109 -14.26 -7.86 0.47
C GLN A 109 -14.14 -8.31 1.94
N GLN A 110 -13.41 -7.57 2.78
CA GLN A 110 -13.17 -7.94 4.19
C GLN A 110 -13.71 -6.92 5.20
N GLY A 111 -14.28 -5.77 4.75
CA GLY A 111 -14.88 -4.74 5.60
C GLY A 111 -13.88 -3.79 6.26
N LYS A 112 -12.61 -3.82 5.88
CA LYS A 112 -11.56 -2.88 6.33
C LYS A 112 -10.47 -2.75 5.28
N LEU A 113 -9.77 -1.61 5.30
CA LEU A 113 -8.54 -1.45 4.54
C LEU A 113 -7.46 -2.43 5.01
N PRO A 114 -6.51 -2.83 4.14
CA PRO A 114 -5.47 -3.77 4.50
C PRO A 114 -4.52 -3.21 5.57
N VAL A 115 -3.99 -4.11 6.40
CA VAL A 115 -2.89 -3.84 7.35
C VAL A 115 -1.61 -4.50 6.85
N TRP A 116 -1.65 -5.82 6.65
CA TRP A 116 -0.56 -6.60 6.09
C TRP A 116 -1.11 -7.74 5.23
N HIS A 117 -1.54 -7.40 4.03
CA HIS A 117 -2.23 -8.31 3.11
C HIS A 117 -1.25 -9.13 2.27
N LEU A 118 -1.32 -10.45 2.33
CA LEU A 118 -0.44 -11.38 1.65
C LEU A 118 -1.25 -12.42 0.85
N THR A 119 -1.06 -12.45 -0.48
CA THR A 119 -1.63 -13.44 -1.40
C THR A 119 -3.14 -13.70 -1.22
N GLY A 120 -3.92 -12.61 -1.15
CA GLY A 120 -5.38 -12.68 -0.96
C GLY A 120 -5.81 -12.99 0.48
N CYS A 121 -4.94 -12.74 1.47
CA CYS A 121 -5.25 -12.97 2.88
C CYS A 121 -4.71 -11.83 3.76
N GLU A 122 -5.56 -11.28 4.62
CA GLU A 122 -5.13 -10.32 5.64
C GLU A 122 -4.49 -11.06 6.82
N THR A 123 -3.32 -10.63 7.25
CA THR A 123 -2.61 -11.25 8.36
C THR A 123 -2.75 -10.49 9.68
N ASP A 124 -3.10 -9.20 9.62
CA ASP A 124 -3.21 -8.32 10.80
C ASP A 124 -1.99 -8.33 11.73
N CYS A 125 -0.82 -8.71 11.22
CA CYS A 125 0.35 -9.00 12.05
C CYS A 125 1.03 -7.75 12.63
N MET A 126 0.70 -6.53 12.14
CA MET A 126 1.28 -5.28 12.62
C MET A 126 0.21 -4.36 13.23
N VAL A 127 0.66 -3.40 14.04
CA VAL A 127 -0.21 -2.44 14.73
C VAL A 127 -0.73 -1.34 13.80
N GLY A 128 -1.85 -0.71 14.17
CA GLY A 128 -2.39 0.47 13.49
C GLY A 128 -3.23 0.18 12.24
N ASN A 129 -3.57 1.24 11.52
CA ASN A 129 -4.31 1.24 10.25
C ASN A 129 -3.47 1.88 9.14
N PRO A 130 -2.36 1.24 8.71
CA PRO A 130 -1.33 1.86 7.88
C PRO A 130 -1.77 2.13 6.43
N ALA A 131 -2.86 1.53 5.95
CA ALA A 131 -3.42 1.88 4.64
C ALA A 131 -4.02 3.29 4.62
N ILE A 132 -4.50 3.80 5.76
CA ILE A 132 -5.12 5.13 5.84
C ILE A 132 -4.14 6.22 5.38
N PRO A 133 -2.92 6.35 5.93
CA PRO A 133 -1.96 7.35 5.44
C PRO A 133 -1.55 7.14 3.99
N VAL A 134 -1.53 5.92 3.46
CA VAL A 134 -1.23 5.68 2.03
C VAL A 134 -2.34 6.23 1.13
N VAL A 135 -3.60 5.94 1.45
CA VAL A 135 -4.77 6.43 0.70
C VAL A 135 -4.88 7.95 0.82
N ALA A 136 -4.67 8.49 2.02
CA ALA A 136 -4.69 9.93 2.27
C ALA A 136 -3.60 10.66 1.48
N ASP A 137 -2.38 10.13 1.44
CA ASP A 137 -1.27 10.71 0.66
C ASP A 137 -1.61 10.80 -0.83
N ALA A 138 -2.22 9.74 -1.39
CA ALA A 138 -2.68 9.74 -2.78
C ALA A 138 -3.77 10.80 -3.03
N LEU A 139 -4.75 10.94 -2.12
CA LEU A 139 -5.81 11.96 -2.21
C LEU A 139 -5.24 13.37 -2.14
N LEU A 140 -4.38 13.65 -1.16
CA LEU A 140 -3.78 14.96 -0.91
C LEU A 140 -2.86 15.41 -2.05
N LYS A 141 -2.16 14.47 -2.68
CA LYS A 141 -1.32 14.71 -3.87
C LYS A 141 -2.12 14.85 -5.17
N GLY A 142 -3.45 14.69 -5.11
CA GLY A 142 -4.33 14.84 -6.28
C GLY A 142 -4.29 13.69 -7.27
N PHE A 143 -3.85 12.50 -6.86
CA PHE A 143 -3.91 11.33 -7.72
C PHE A 143 -5.34 10.94 -8.04
N GLY A 144 -5.55 10.46 -9.26
CA GLY A 144 -6.80 9.93 -9.77
C GLY A 144 -6.71 8.44 -10.11
N GLY A 145 -7.68 7.96 -10.93
CA GLY A 145 -7.75 6.57 -11.33
C GLY A 145 -8.47 5.67 -10.31
N PHE A 146 -9.03 6.26 -9.25
CA PHE A 146 -9.85 5.58 -8.23
C PHE A 146 -11.00 6.48 -7.75
N ASP A 147 -12.01 5.89 -7.12
CA ASP A 147 -13.15 6.60 -6.56
C ASP A 147 -12.75 7.27 -5.22
N ARG A 148 -12.64 8.60 -5.25
CA ARG A 148 -12.22 9.42 -4.09
C ARG A 148 -13.22 9.33 -2.92
N ALA A 149 -14.51 9.32 -3.22
CA ALA A 149 -15.55 9.21 -2.19
C ALA A 149 -15.49 7.85 -1.49
N LYS A 150 -15.36 6.77 -2.25
CA LYS A 150 -15.13 5.42 -1.69
C LYS A 150 -13.83 5.35 -0.88
N ALA A 151 -12.75 5.98 -1.35
CA ALA A 151 -11.49 6.01 -0.64
C ALA A 151 -11.64 6.68 0.73
N TYR A 152 -12.32 7.82 0.81
CA TYR A 152 -12.63 8.49 2.07
C TYR A 152 -13.48 7.61 3.00
N GLU A 153 -14.57 7.03 2.51
CA GLU A 153 -15.43 6.16 3.32
C GLU A 153 -14.71 4.88 3.79
N ALA A 154 -13.82 4.31 2.97
CA ALA A 154 -13.01 3.17 3.35
C ALA A 154 -12.01 3.50 4.49
N MET A 155 -11.38 4.67 4.43
CA MET A 155 -10.52 5.16 5.52
C MET A 155 -11.33 5.38 6.80
N LYS A 156 -12.46 6.10 6.71
CA LYS A 156 -13.32 6.42 7.85
C LYS A 156 -13.87 5.16 8.51
N SER A 157 -14.46 4.24 7.72
CA SER A 157 -15.02 3.00 8.25
C SER A 157 -13.95 2.11 8.89
N SER A 158 -12.73 2.09 8.35
CA SER A 158 -11.60 1.34 8.94
C SER A 158 -11.14 1.95 10.26
N ALA A 159 -11.08 3.28 10.38
CA ALA A 159 -10.72 3.99 11.62
C ALA A 159 -11.78 3.83 12.72
N MET A 160 -13.06 3.69 12.34
CA MET A 160 -14.20 3.65 13.27
C MET A 160 -14.61 2.24 13.71
N ARG A 161 -13.87 1.20 13.36
CA ARG A 161 -14.13 -0.19 13.79
C ARG A 161 -14.05 -0.36 15.31
N ASP A 162 -14.48 -1.52 15.81
CA ASP A 162 -14.46 -1.88 17.22
C ASP A 162 -13.48 -3.04 17.54
N ASP A 163 -12.65 -3.41 16.57
CA ASP A 163 -11.62 -4.44 16.73
C ASP A 163 -10.22 -3.82 16.94
N ARG A 164 -9.25 -4.65 17.25
CA ARG A 164 -7.83 -4.28 17.38
C ARG A 164 -7.57 -3.14 18.36
N GLY A 165 -8.38 -3.07 19.43
CA GLY A 165 -8.25 -2.04 20.47
C GLY A 165 -8.85 -0.68 20.13
N LEU A 166 -9.48 -0.51 18.94
CA LEU A 166 -10.13 0.74 18.55
C LEU A 166 -11.35 1.07 19.44
N ASP A 167 -12.08 0.08 19.94
CA ASP A 167 -13.14 0.25 20.92
C ASP A 167 -12.61 0.90 22.21
N LEU A 168 -11.46 0.43 22.70
CA LEU A 168 -10.78 0.99 23.88
C LEU A 168 -10.25 2.39 23.59
N TYR A 169 -9.61 2.56 22.41
CA TYR A 169 -9.07 3.85 21.97
C TYR A 169 -10.18 4.93 21.90
N LYS A 170 -11.33 4.61 21.31
CA LYS A 170 -12.49 5.51 21.23
C LYS A 170 -13.07 5.82 22.61
N ARG A 171 -13.11 4.83 23.49
CA ARG A 171 -13.70 4.97 24.84
C ARG A 171 -12.84 5.80 25.79
N TYR A 172 -11.52 5.60 25.78
CA TYR A 172 -10.60 6.16 26.78
C TYR A 172 -9.70 7.26 26.21
N GLY A 173 -9.60 7.42 24.91
CA GLY A 173 -8.61 8.28 24.23
C GLY A 173 -7.21 7.64 24.16
N TYR A 174 -7.07 6.42 24.67
CA TYR A 174 -5.86 5.60 24.63
C TYR A 174 -6.22 4.12 24.77
N ILE A 175 -5.26 3.23 24.49
CA ILE A 175 -5.40 1.79 24.70
C ILE A 175 -4.68 1.42 26.01
N PRO A 176 -5.38 0.83 27.02
CA PRO A 176 -4.78 0.43 28.29
C PRO A 176 -3.64 -0.59 28.12
N TYR A 177 -2.71 -0.63 29.09
CA TYR A 177 -1.49 -1.44 29.01
C TYR A 177 -1.74 -2.94 29.02
N GLU A 178 -2.90 -3.37 29.51
CA GLU A 178 -3.33 -4.77 29.47
C GLU A 178 -3.57 -5.30 28.06
N PHE A 179 -3.81 -4.41 27.11
CA PHE A 179 -3.92 -4.76 25.69
C PHE A 179 -2.51 -4.89 25.11
N ASN A 180 -2.23 -6.02 24.44
CA ASN A 180 -0.92 -6.27 23.85
C ASN A 180 -0.54 -5.17 22.84
N GLU A 181 0.71 -4.71 22.87
CA GLU A 181 1.25 -3.65 22.00
C GLU A 181 0.50 -2.30 22.08
N SER A 182 -0.16 -2.02 23.21
CA SER A 182 -1.05 -0.85 23.39
C SER A 182 -0.40 0.48 23.00
N VAL A 183 0.86 0.71 23.34
CA VAL A 183 1.59 1.94 22.99
C VAL A 183 1.79 2.04 21.47
N GLY A 184 2.20 0.95 20.83
CA GLY A 184 2.37 0.88 19.39
C GLY A 184 1.05 1.19 18.64
N TYR A 185 -0.04 0.55 19.08
CA TYR A 185 -1.37 0.82 18.51
C TYR A 185 -1.80 2.28 18.69
N CYS A 186 -1.63 2.86 19.88
CA CYS A 186 -2.01 4.26 20.12
C CYS A 186 -1.27 5.23 19.18
N LEU A 187 0.04 5.04 19.03
CA LEU A 187 0.85 5.92 18.20
C LEU A 187 0.50 5.78 16.70
N GLU A 188 0.33 4.57 16.22
CA GLU A 188 -0.03 4.31 14.82
C GLU A 188 -1.47 4.76 14.51
N TYR A 189 -2.42 4.61 15.44
CA TYR A 189 -3.77 5.15 15.26
C TYR A 189 -3.78 6.68 15.22
N ALA A 190 -2.99 7.36 16.04
CA ALA A 190 -2.87 8.81 16.00
C ALA A 190 -2.36 9.32 14.63
N ILE A 191 -1.41 8.61 14.01
CA ILE A 191 -0.93 8.92 12.65
C ILE A 191 -2.05 8.71 11.63
N ALA A 192 -2.79 7.60 11.72
CA ALA A 192 -3.89 7.29 10.82
C ALA A 192 -5.04 8.31 10.96
N ASP A 193 -5.40 8.70 12.18
CA ASP A 193 -6.44 9.69 12.46
C ASP A 193 -6.07 11.06 11.91
N TRP A 194 -4.81 11.48 12.09
CA TRP A 194 -4.31 12.72 11.51
C TRP A 194 -4.40 12.69 9.98
N ALA A 195 -3.98 11.60 9.35
CA ALA A 195 -4.04 11.44 7.90
C ALA A 195 -5.50 11.47 7.38
N LEU A 196 -6.42 10.81 8.10
CA LEU A 196 -7.85 10.86 7.80
C LEU A 196 -8.42 12.26 7.93
N ALA A 197 -8.03 13.01 8.97
CA ALA A 197 -8.48 14.39 9.15
C ALA A 197 -8.00 15.31 8.01
N GLN A 198 -6.76 15.14 7.53
CA GLN A 198 -6.25 15.86 6.36
C GLN A 198 -7.04 15.51 5.08
N ALA A 199 -7.33 14.22 4.88
CA ALA A 199 -8.14 13.78 3.75
C ALA A 199 -9.58 14.33 3.84
N ALA A 200 -10.20 14.34 5.03
CA ALA A 200 -11.52 14.94 5.25
C ALA A 200 -11.54 16.41 4.85
N GLN A 201 -10.56 17.19 5.30
CA GLN A 201 -10.44 18.60 4.93
C GLN A 201 -10.27 18.78 3.41
N CYS A 202 -9.47 17.94 2.76
CA CYS A 202 -9.27 17.96 1.30
C CYS A 202 -10.57 17.66 0.53
N GLU A 203 -11.41 16.76 1.05
CA GLU A 203 -12.70 16.36 0.45
C GLU A 203 -13.88 17.26 0.89
N GLY A 204 -13.64 18.32 1.66
CA GLY A 204 -14.70 19.23 2.14
C GLY A 204 -15.68 18.56 3.14
N LYS A 205 -15.20 17.64 3.95
CA LYS A 205 -15.96 16.86 4.93
C LYS A 205 -15.75 17.35 6.35
#